data_a9d982ef330078cbf262953fb6551a00
#
_entry.id   a9d982ef330078cbf262953fb6551a00
#
_cell.length_a   1.000
_cell.length_b   1.000
_cell.length_c   1.000
_cell.angle_alpha   90.00
_cell.angle_beta   90.00
_cell.angle_gamma   90.00
#
_symmetry.space_group_name_H-M   'P 1'
#
loop_
_entity.id
_entity.type
_entity.pdbx_description
1 polymer ?
#
loop_
_entity_poly.entity_id
_entity_poly.type
_entity_poly.pdbx_seq_one_letter_code
_entity_poly.pdbx_strand_id
1 'polypeptide(L)'
;MDHDREITSLAGETAALQAIVSRVLHQIGQVDPRVRHAIRVGFDEAANQIDAMAIAAGGKNRPEHFAKAFKLIEVLRFVVLKRDEPTHSA
;
A
#
# COMPACT_ATOMS: atom_id res chain seq x y z
N MET A 1 -26.09 -13.44 4.29
CA MET A 1 -25.73 -14.05 5.42
C MET A 1 -24.31 -14.42 5.47
N ASP A 2 -23.92 -15.60 5.05
CA ASP A 2 -22.50 -16.00 5.15
C ASP A 2 -21.61 -15.12 4.28
N HIS A 3 -22.11 -14.71 3.13
CA HIS A 3 -21.36 -13.82 2.26
C HIS A 3 -21.03 -12.50 2.92
N ASP A 4 -22.01 -11.88 3.54
CA ASP A 4 -21.81 -10.58 4.18
C ASP A 4 -20.83 -10.69 5.33
N ARG A 5 -20.91 -11.78 6.07
CA ARG A 5 -20.04 -12.00 7.19
C ARG A 5 -18.60 -12.24 6.73
N GLU A 6 -18.43 -12.99 5.65
CA GLU A 6 -17.11 -13.23 5.09
C GLU A 6 -16.49 -11.96 4.55
N ILE A 7 -17.27 -11.14 3.84
CA ILE A 7 -16.77 -9.88 3.31
C ILE A 7 -16.37 -8.95 4.43
N THR A 8 -17.17 -8.86 5.48
CA THR A 8 -16.83 -8.04 6.63
C THR A 8 -15.57 -8.52 7.31
N SER A 9 -15.42 -9.84 7.45
CA SER A 9 -14.23 -10.41 8.06
C SER A 9 -12.98 -10.12 7.23
N LEU A 10 -13.07 -10.29 5.90
CA LEU A 10 -11.95 -10.01 5.02
C LEU A 10 -11.58 -8.54 5.05
N ALA A 11 -12.57 -7.66 5.10
CA ALA A 11 -12.30 -6.22 5.18
C ALA A 11 -11.57 -5.89 6.48
N GLY A 12 -11.96 -6.52 7.58
CA GLY A 12 -11.30 -6.31 8.86
C GLY A 12 -9.87 -6.83 8.86
N GLU A 13 -9.66 -8.00 8.29
CA GLU A 13 -8.33 -8.57 8.19
C GLU A 13 -7.43 -7.71 7.31
N THR A 14 -7.97 -7.24 6.19
CA THR A 14 -7.21 -6.38 5.29
C THR A 14 -6.83 -5.07 5.98
N ALA A 15 -7.76 -4.48 6.71
CA ALA A 15 -7.48 -3.24 7.44
C ALA A 15 -6.38 -3.46 8.48
N ALA A 16 -6.42 -4.59 9.18
CA ALA A 16 -5.40 -4.89 10.17
C ALA A 16 -4.04 -5.07 9.52
N LEU A 17 -3.98 -5.80 8.40
CA LEU A 17 -2.72 -6.00 7.68
C LEU A 17 -2.17 -4.69 7.16
N GLN A 18 -3.03 -3.83 6.62
CA GLN A 18 -2.59 -2.52 6.15
C GLN A 18 -2.00 -1.70 7.29
N ALA A 19 -2.65 -1.71 8.43
CA ALA A 19 -2.17 -0.95 9.58
C ALA A 19 -0.81 -1.47 10.05
N ILE A 20 -0.68 -2.79 10.15
CA ILE A 20 0.57 -3.40 10.59
C ILE A 20 1.68 -3.10 9.61
N VAL A 21 1.45 -3.36 8.31
CA VAL A 21 2.47 -3.17 7.29
C VAL A 21 2.90 -1.71 7.23
N SER A 22 1.94 -0.79 7.21
CA SER A 22 2.28 0.63 7.09
C SER A 22 3.08 1.12 8.29
N ARG A 23 2.68 0.70 9.51
CA ARG A 23 3.38 1.16 10.71
C ARG A 23 4.77 0.55 10.82
N VAL A 24 4.89 -0.74 10.53
CA VAL A 24 6.18 -1.41 10.61
C VAL A 24 7.16 -0.83 9.59
N LEU A 25 6.71 -0.68 8.35
CA LEU A 25 7.57 -0.11 7.30
C LEU A 25 7.94 1.34 7.60
N HIS A 26 7.00 2.11 8.12
CA HIS A 26 7.29 3.49 8.48
C HIS A 26 8.40 3.56 9.53
N GLN A 27 8.30 2.74 10.57
CA GLN A 27 9.30 2.73 11.63
C GLN A 27 10.66 2.27 11.13
N ILE A 28 10.67 1.20 10.32
CA ILE A 28 11.92 0.69 9.76
C ILE A 28 12.57 1.73 8.86
N GLY A 29 11.77 2.42 8.06
CA GLY A 29 12.28 3.43 7.14
C GLY A 29 12.90 4.62 7.84
N GLN A 30 12.57 4.86 9.10
CA GLN A 30 13.15 5.97 9.83
C GLN A 30 14.51 5.67 10.43
N VAL A 31 14.89 4.39 10.44
CA VAL A 31 16.17 3.98 11.03
C VAL A 31 17.34 4.43 10.16
N ASP A 32 17.19 4.35 8.85
CA ASP A 32 18.32 4.58 7.95
C ASP A 32 17.78 5.05 6.59
N PRO A 33 18.34 6.13 6.02
CA PRO A 33 17.91 6.60 4.70
C PRO A 33 18.02 5.54 3.59
N ARG A 34 18.96 4.62 3.70
CA ARG A 34 19.09 3.56 2.71
C ARG A 34 17.93 2.57 2.79
N VAL A 35 17.48 2.29 4.00
CA VAL A 35 16.31 1.44 4.19
C VAL A 35 15.07 2.14 3.65
N ARG A 36 14.93 3.42 3.92
CA ARG A 36 13.82 4.21 3.40
C ARG A 36 13.80 4.19 1.87
N HIS A 37 14.98 4.31 1.27
CA HIS A 37 15.09 4.24 -0.19
C HIS A 37 14.67 2.88 -0.72
N ALA A 38 15.11 1.81 -0.05
CA ALA A 38 14.73 0.46 -0.45
C ALA A 38 13.21 0.26 -0.37
N ILE A 39 12.59 0.83 0.64
CA ILE A 39 11.12 0.77 0.75
C ILE A 39 10.47 1.49 -0.42
N ARG A 40 10.98 2.66 -0.77
CA ARG A 40 10.45 3.41 -1.90
C ARG A 40 10.55 2.61 -3.20
N VAL A 41 11.70 2.00 -3.43
CA VAL A 41 11.89 1.16 -4.61
C VAL A 41 10.90 0.00 -4.61
N GLY A 42 10.68 -0.61 -3.45
CA GLY A 42 9.71 -1.70 -3.33
C GLY A 42 8.30 -1.27 -3.70
N PHE A 43 7.88 -0.09 -3.27
CA PHE A 43 6.56 0.42 -3.66
C PHE A 43 6.48 0.68 -5.16
N ASP A 44 7.55 1.23 -5.75
CA ASP A 44 7.57 1.46 -7.19
C ASP A 44 7.47 0.15 -7.96
N GLU A 45 8.20 -0.88 -7.50
CA GLU A 45 8.14 -2.18 -8.13
C GLU A 45 6.76 -2.82 -7.99
N ALA A 46 6.14 -2.69 -6.83
CA ALA A 46 4.80 -3.21 -6.63
C ALA A 46 3.80 -2.55 -7.56
N ALA A 47 3.89 -1.22 -7.71
CA ALA A 47 3.00 -0.51 -8.61
C ALA A 47 3.19 -0.96 -10.06
N ASN A 48 4.45 -1.15 -10.46
CA ASN A 48 4.75 -1.62 -11.81
C ASN A 48 4.23 -3.04 -12.03
N GLN A 49 4.33 -3.90 -11.03
CA GLN A 49 3.82 -5.26 -11.12
C GLN A 49 2.30 -5.27 -11.29
N ILE A 50 1.60 -4.45 -10.51
CA ILE A 50 0.14 -4.36 -10.65
C ILE A 50 -0.24 -3.83 -12.03
N ASP A 51 0.50 -2.85 -12.54
CA ASP A 51 0.25 -2.32 -13.87
C ASP A 51 0.43 -3.39 -14.94
N ALA A 52 1.49 -4.18 -14.85
CA ALA A 52 1.74 -5.26 -15.79
C ALA A 52 0.62 -6.31 -15.73
N MET A 53 0.15 -6.63 -14.53
CA MET A 53 -0.95 -7.57 -14.37
C MET A 53 -2.24 -7.04 -14.97
N ALA A 54 -2.50 -5.75 -14.81
CA ALA A 54 -3.70 -5.12 -15.37
C ALA A 54 -3.66 -5.14 -16.90
N ILE A 55 -2.50 -4.86 -17.48
CA ILE A 55 -2.34 -4.90 -18.92
C ILE A 55 -2.55 -6.32 -19.45
N ALA A 56 -1.96 -7.31 -18.79
CA ALA A 56 -2.10 -8.69 -19.19
C ALA A 56 -3.54 -9.19 -19.08
N ALA A 57 -4.31 -8.62 -18.15
CA ALA A 57 -5.68 -9.06 -17.92
C ALA A 57 -6.67 -8.56 -18.95
N GLY A 58 -6.29 -7.60 -19.78
CA GLY A 58 -7.19 -7.30 -20.87
C GLY A 58 -7.41 -5.88 -21.27
N GLY A 59 -6.41 -5.11 -21.36
CA GLY A 59 -6.49 -3.87 -22.08
C GLY A 59 -7.62 -2.93 -21.66
N LYS A 60 -8.59 -2.80 -22.52
CA LYS A 60 -9.63 -1.78 -22.37
C LYS A 60 -10.50 -1.94 -21.13
N ASN A 61 -10.76 -3.18 -20.75
CA ASN A 61 -11.67 -3.44 -19.64
C ASN A 61 -10.90 -3.95 -18.45
N ARG A 62 -10.03 -3.09 -17.91
CA ARG A 62 -9.27 -3.45 -16.73
C ARG A 62 -10.23 -3.69 -15.58
N PRO A 63 -10.10 -4.83 -14.91
CA PRO A 63 -10.93 -5.06 -13.73
C PRO A 63 -10.76 -3.97 -12.70
N GLU A 64 -11.87 -3.62 -12.08
CA GLU A 64 -11.88 -2.55 -11.09
C GLU A 64 -10.94 -2.83 -9.92
N HIS A 65 -10.71 -4.10 -9.61
CA HIS A 65 -9.84 -4.42 -8.48
C HIS A 65 -8.39 -3.99 -8.71
N PHE A 66 -7.94 -3.88 -9.97
CA PHE A 66 -6.59 -3.37 -10.21
C PHE A 66 -6.51 -1.88 -9.89
N ALA A 67 -7.56 -1.13 -10.19
CA ALA A 67 -7.60 0.28 -9.82
C ALA A 67 -7.56 0.46 -8.31
N LYS A 68 -8.28 -0.39 -7.59
CA LYS A 68 -8.26 -0.36 -6.13
C LYS A 68 -6.91 -0.75 -5.58
N ALA A 69 -6.24 -1.73 -6.23
CA ALA A 69 -4.90 -2.11 -5.81
C ALA A 69 -3.92 -0.96 -5.97
N PHE A 70 -3.97 -0.26 -7.09
CA PHE A 70 -3.12 0.92 -7.30
C PHE A 70 -3.37 1.97 -6.23
N LYS A 71 -4.63 2.25 -5.96
CA LYS A 71 -4.98 3.26 -4.98
C LYS A 71 -4.43 2.88 -3.60
N LEU A 72 -4.55 1.62 -3.23
CA LEU A 72 -4.05 1.14 -1.96
C LEU A 72 -2.54 1.31 -1.86
N ILE A 73 -1.82 0.94 -2.93
CA ILE A 73 -0.37 1.10 -2.96
C ILE A 73 0.01 2.57 -2.75
N GLU A 74 -0.69 3.49 -3.40
CA GLU A 74 -0.38 4.91 -3.26
C GLU A 74 -0.69 5.42 -1.86
N VAL A 75 -1.77 4.95 -1.25
CA VAL A 75 -2.09 5.33 0.12
C VAL A 75 -1.02 4.82 1.07
N LEU A 76 -0.63 3.56 0.93
CA LEU A 76 0.40 2.99 1.79
C LEU A 76 1.74 3.67 1.59
N ARG A 77 2.09 3.95 0.34
CA ARG A 77 3.32 4.68 0.03
C ARG A 77 3.36 6.00 0.77
N PHE A 78 2.27 6.74 0.70
CA PHE A 78 2.19 8.04 1.37
C PHE A 78 2.38 7.90 2.87
N VAL A 79 1.66 6.96 3.48
CA VAL A 79 1.72 6.77 4.93
C VAL A 79 3.10 6.31 5.38
N VAL A 80 3.68 5.35 4.66
CA VAL A 80 4.96 4.76 5.03
C VAL A 80 6.11 5.74 4.85
N LEU A 81 6.10 6.48 3.76
CA LEU A 81 7.22 7.36 3.42
C LEU A 81 7.03 8.78 3.93
N LYS A 82 5.93 9.07 4.56
CA LYS A 82 5.70 10.38 5.13
C LYS A 82 6.74 10.67 6.19
N ARG A 83 7.37 11.82 6.09
CA ARG A 83 8.32 12.24 7.11
C ARG A 83 7.56 12.79 8.31
N ASP A 84 8.03 12.40 9.48
CA ASP A 84 7.54 13.03 10.69
C ASP A 84 8.17 14.42 10.76
N GLU A 85 7.41 15.42 10.43
CA GLU A 85 7.92 16.78 10.51
C GLU A 85 8.10 17.19 11.94
N PRO A 86 9.24 17.81 12.25
CA PRO A 86 9.41 18.37 13.58
C PRO A 86 8.38 19.44 13.73
N THR A 87 7.58 19.19 14.64
CA THR A 87 6.62 20.19 14.82
C THR A 87 7.24 21.40 15.35
N HIS A 88 7.72 21.88 15.32
CA HIS A 88 8.07 22.89 15.57
C HIS A 88 7.89 23.74 15.29
N SER A 89 7.93 23.86 15.64
CA SER A 89 7.90 24.47 15.32
C SER A 89 8.20 25.32 15.49
N ALA A 90 8.48 25.45 15.54
CA ALA A 90 8.78 26.42 15.71
C ALA A 90 8.97 27.09 15.96
#